data_91bcdbdacb53a1bde0ed971878acf5b5
#
_entry.id   91bcdbdacb53a1bde0ed971878acf5b5
#
_cell.length_a   1.000
_cell.length_b   1.000
_cell.length_c   1.000
_cell.angle_alpha   90.00
_cell.angle_beta   90.00
_cell.angle_gamma   90.00
#
_symmetry.space_group_name_H-M   'P 1'
#
loop_
_entity.id
_entity.type
_entity.pdbx_description
1 polymer ?
#
loop_
_entity_poly.entity_id
_entity_poly.type
_entity_poly.pdbx_seq_one_letter_code
_entity_poly.pdbx_strand_id
1 'polypeptide(L)'
;MQPASAPEGLPAPTGRHQVGRASFEWVDLARAELYSANPADRRELVVWVWYPAAPSPGAERAAYLPEPWAPAGQLLGLDAAGLRSHAVEGAAVADEQSSYPVLVQSQSGFPPLLLAAIAEELASHGHVVVGVNHTYETAVTVFADGRVVPMSPAAVAGLLGGSQTGPYQEQFAQRAAVCDYKAADLASVADQLEQLASNAAEPLGGRLDLNRLGGFGHSFGGNAALQWCRNDRRCRAAANLDGALWTEVGRVGLDRPVLQVLAEHPQLALSGAEAVKAGMATDAAAYDTEKAITFGGWRTVQQQGRPGYTVQVKGAGHLSFLDVGLLPSQGEGPVKAMLAVTSIEPRRMWRITCDLLLAFFATHLGEAATQPLLQGPSGDYPELSFGSP
;
A
#
# COMPACT_ATOMS: atom_id res chain seq x y z
N MET A 1 -1.48 -0.71 -36.05
CA MET A 1 -1.15 -0.50 -34.64
C MET A 1 0.25 -1.03 -34.44
N GLN A 2 1.23 -0.17 -34.13
CA GLN A 2 2.53 -0.64 -33.68
C GLN A 2 2.33 -1.33 -32.31
N PRO A 3 3.00 -2.46 -32.04
CA PRO A 3 3.00 -3.03 -30.71
C PRO A 3 3.59 -2.00 -29.74
N ALA A 4 2.91 -1.78 -28.62
CA ALA A 4 3.44 -0.93 -27.57
C ALA A 4 4.84 -1.47 -27.20
N SER A 5 5.85 -0.60 -27.22
CA SER A 5 7.19 -0.95 -26.75
C SER A 5 7.07 -1.46 -25.31
N ALA A 6 7.78 -2.55 -25.01
CA ALA A 6 7.86 -3.08 -23.64
C ALA A 6 8.21 -1.92 -22.68
N PRO A 7 7.64 -1.88 -21.47
CA PRO A 7 7.92 -0.80 -20.52
C PRO A 7 9.40 -0.77 -20.18
N GLU A 8 10.03 0.38 -20.40
CA GLU A 8 11.45 0.62 -20.12
C GLU A 8 11.72 0.85 -18.63
N GLY A 9 11.33 -0.11 -17.75
CA GLY A 9 11.55 -0.01 -16.31
C GLY A 9 10.57 0.94 -15.59
N LEU A 10 10.82 1.20 -14.30
CA LEU A 10 10.01 2.08 -13.48
C LEU A 10 10.01 3.53 -13.99
N PRO A 11 8.90 4.28 -13.82
CA PRO A 11 8.87 5.72 -14.06
C PRO A 11 9.92 6.44 -13.19
N ALA A 12 10.62 7.40 -13.78
CA ALA A 12 11.54 8.23 -13.00
C ALA A 12 10.74 9.16 -12.07
N PRO A 13 11.15 9.30 -10.81
CA PRO A 13 10.59 10.26 -9.88
C PRO A 13 10.69 11.70 -10.41
N THR A 14 9.67 12.52 -10.14
CA THR A 14 9.54 13.87 -10.69
C THR A 14 9.86 14.98 -9.69
N GLY A 15 10.02 14.63 -8.41
CA GLY A 15 10.38 15.58 -7.36
C GLY A 15 11.84 16.03 -7.47
N ARG A 16 12.18 17.02 -6.64
CA ARG A 16 13.50 17.66 -6.66
C ARG A 16 14.61 16.89 -5.97
N HIS A 17 14.24 15.92 -5.09
CA HIS A 17 15.22 15.15 -4.33
C HIS A 17 15.61 13.87 -5.05
N GLN A 18 16.90 13.51 -4.99
CA GLN A 18 17.30 12.13 -5.21
C GLN A 18 16.65 11.25 -4.12
N VAL A 19 16.44 9.98 -4.43
CA VAL A 19 15.83 9.04 -3.47
C VAL A 19 16.89 8.15 -2.87
N GLY A 20 16.95 8.09 -1.55
CA GLY A 20 17.69 7.09 -0.78
C GLY A 20 16.79 5.92 -0.38
N ARG A 21 17.37 4.75 -0.20
CA ARG A 21 16.68 3.57 0.32
C ARG A 21 17.50 2.89 1.41
N ALA A 22 16.79 2.39 2.43
CA ALA A 22 17.35 1.55 3.48
C ALA A 22 16.33 0.50 3.92
N SER A 23 16.75 -0.52 4.66
CA SER A 23 15.85 -1.49 5.29
C SER A 23 16.21 -1.68 6.76
N PHE A 24 15.20 -2.01 7.56
CA PHE A 24 15.35 -2.31 8.99
C PHE A 24 14.57 -3.59 9.32
N GLU A 25 15.02 -4.27 10.36
CA GLU A 25 14.33 -5.40 10.97
C GLU A 25 13.97 -5.04 12.39
N TRP A 26 12.68 -5.06 12.68
CA TRP A 26 12.16 -4.67 13.99
C TRP A 26 11.38 -5.81 14.62
N VAL A 27 11.56 -5.96 15.93
CA VAL A 27 10.88 -6.97 16.75
C VAL A 27 9.94 -6.27 17.72
N ASP A 28 8.65 -6.62 17.65
CA ASP A 28 7.67 -6.23 18.66
C ASP A 28 7.68 -7.25 19.80
N LEU A 29 8.43 -6.94 20.83
CA LEU A 29 8.57 -7.81 22.00
C LEU A 29 7.29 -7.98 22.80
N ALA A 30 6.31 -7.09 22.65
CA ALA A 30 5.04 -7.14 23.35
C ALA A 30 4.03 -8.12 22.72
N ARG A 31 4.20 -8.41 21.38
CA ARG A 31 3.28 -9.29 20.67
C ARG A 31 3.91 -10.64 20.33
N ALA A 32 3.15 -11.71 20.57
CA ALA A 32 3.50 -13.03 20.06
C ALA A 32 3.28 -13.07 18.52
N GLU A 33 4.08 -13.90 17.83
CA GLU A 33 3.84 -14.20 16.42
C GLU A 33 2.69 -15.20 16.28
N LEU A 34 1.64 -14.82 15.55
CA LEU A 34 0.41 -15.65 15.43
C LEU A 34 0.55 -16.80 14.43
N TYR A 35 1.47 -16.68 13.49
CA TYR A 35 1.60 -17.61 12.37
C TYR A 35 2.81 -18.55 12.51
N SER A 36 3.63 -18.38 13.56
CA SER A 36 4.70 -19.31 13.90
C SER A 36 4.18 -20.48 14.71
N ALA A 37 4.80 -21.66 14.52
CA ALA A 37 4.53 -22.82 15.35
C ALA A 37 5.16 -22.74 16.75
N ASN A 38 6.12 -21.83 16.96
CA ASN A 38 6.79 -21.66 18.24
C ASN A 38 6.11 -20.51 19.04
N PRO A 39 5.46 -20.79 20.17
CA PRO A 39 4.75 -19.77 20.95
C PRO A 39 5.69 -18.76 21.64
N ALA A 40 7.00 -19.02 21.65
CA ALA A 40 8.00 -18.08 22.15
C ALA A 40 8.36 -16.98 21.15
N ASP A 41 8.04 -17.18 19.87
CA ASP A 41 8.36 -16.21 18.83
C ASP A 41 7.61 -14.90 19.04
N ARG A 42 8.30 -13.82 18.74
CA ARG A 42 7.75 -12.47 18.77
C ARG A 42 7.53 -11.98 17.35
N ARG A 43 6.61 -11.00 17.22
CA ARG A 43 6.32 -10.40 15.92
C ARG A 43 7.54 -9.69 15.37
N GLU A 44 8.06 -10.16 14.24
CA GLU A 44 9.18 -9.57 13.51
C GLU A 44 8.68 -8.94 12.21
N LEU A 45 9.18 -7.76 11.89
CA LEU A 45 8.83 -7.03 10.68
C LEU A 45 10.09 -6.61 9.94
N VAL A 46 10.08 -6.76 8.62
CA VAL A 46 11.06 -6.12 7.74
C VAL A 46 10.41 -4.88 7.15
N VAL A 47 11.08 -3.73 7.26
CA VAL A 47 10.59 -2.47 6.70
C VAL A 47 11.56 -1.91 5.69
N TRP A 48 11.04 -1.35 4.62
CA TRP A 48 11.78 -0.63 3.60
C TRP A 48 11.51 0.85 3.72
N VAL A 49 12.55 1.68 3.69
CA VAL A 49 12.42 3.12 3.86
C VAL A 49 12.99 3.82 2.64
N TRP A 50 12.15 4.61 1.97
CA TRP A 50 12.53 5.53 0.92
C TRP A 50 12.51 6.95 1.48
N TYR A 51 13.53 7.73 1.19
CA TYR A 51 13.68 9.06 1.80
C TYR A 51 14.36 10.05 0.85
N PRO A 52 14.12 11.36 1.04
CA PRO A 52 14.85 12.40 0.33
C PRO A 52 16.34 12.28 0.59
N ALA A 53 17.13 12.10 -0.45
CA ALA A 53 18.59 11.94 -0.35
C ALA A 53 19.32 13.13 -0.95
N ALA A 54 20.50 13.39 -0.40
CA ALA A 54 21.45 14.33 -0.97
C ALA A 54 21.94 13.81 -2.33
N PRO A 55 22.24 14.70 -3.29
CA PRO A 55 22.78 14.31 -4.58
C PRO A 55 24.03 13.44 -4.44
N SER A 56 24.03 12.29 -5.10
CA SER A 56 25.14 11.33 -5.12
C SER A 56 25.53 11.01 -6.55
N PRO A 57 26.19 11.92 -7.27
CA PRO A 57 26.54 11.74 -8.68
C PRO A 57 27.36 10.47 -8.89
N GLY A 58 26.93 9.63 -9.85
CA GLY A 58 27.60 8.37 -10.19
C GLY A 58 27.34 7.21 -9.22
N ALA A 59 26.52 7.40 -8.18
CA ALA A 59 26.13 6.30 -7.32
C ALA A 59 25.29 5.26 -8.08
N GLU A 60 25.52 3.99 -7.79
CA GLU A 60 24.76 2.91 -8.41
C GLU A 60 23.33 2.88 -7.85
N ARG A 61 22.35 2.77 -8.75
CA ARG A 61 20.95 2.60 -8.36
C ARG A 61 20.75 1.24 -7.72
N ALA A 62 19.93 1.21 -6.68
CA ALA A 62 19.58 -0.01 -5.98
C ALA A 62 18.88 -1.03 -6.91
N ALA A 63 19.09 -2.32 -6.69
CA ALA A 63 18.28 -3.33 -7.36
C ALA A 63 16.82 -3.14 -6.98
N TYR A 64 15.89 -3.26 -7.94
CA TYR A 64 14.45 -3.17 -7.66
C TYR A 64 14.03 -4.22 -6.60
N LEU A 65 14.28 -5.49 -6.87
CA LEU A 65 14.26 -6.55 -5.88
C LEU A 65 15.72 -6.93 -5.59
N PRO A 66 16.23 -6.72 -4.38
CA PRO A 66 17.53 -7.25 -3.99
C PRO A 66 17.59 -8.76 -4.18
N GLU A 67 18.78 -9.31 -4.42
CA GLU A 67 18.97 -10.72 -4.76
C GLU A 67 18.24 -11.68 -3.80
N PRO A 68 18.30 -11.52 -2.46
CA PRO A 68 17.55 -12.38 -1.54
C PRO A 68 16.02 -12.33 -1.72
N TRP A 69 15.48 -11.26 -2.35
CA TRP A 69 14.05 -11.08 -2.62
C TRP A 69 13.63 -11.52 -4.03
N ALA A 70 14.54 -12.02 -4.86
CA ALA A 70 14.23 -12.51 -6.20
C ALA A 70 13.11 -13.55 -6.24
N PRO A 71 12.96 -14.48 -5.24
CA PRO A 71 11.83 -15.40 -5.20
C PRO A 71 10.45 -14.73 -5.19
N ALA A 72 10.32 -13.52 -4.64
CA ALA A 72 9.06 -12.78 -4.68
C ALA A 72 8.64 -12.43 -6.12
N GLY A 73 9.60 -12.00 -6.95
CA GLY A 73 9.35 -11.75 -8.37
C GLY A 73 8.92 -13.02 -9.11
N GLN A 74 9.61 -14.13 -8.89
CA GLN A 74 9.29 -15.42 -9.52
C GLN A 74 7.88 -15.91 -9.17
N LEU A 75 7.47 -15.82 -7.90
CA LEU A 75 6.12 -16.19 -7.44
C LEU A 75 5.03 -15.39 -8.15
N LEU A 76 5.34 -14.16 -8.56
CA LEU A 76 4.41 -13.25 -9.23
C LEU A 76 4.52 -13.30 -10.76
N GLY A 77 5.42 -14.12 -11.30
CA GLY A 77 5.69 -14.16 -12.75
C GLY A 77 6.28 -12.87 -13.30
N LEU A 78 7.04 -12.14 -12.48
CA LEU A 78 7.68 -10.88 -12.83
C LEU A 78 9.16 -11.11 -13.17
N ASP A 79 9.62 -10.51 -14.26
CA ASP A 79 11.05 -10.43 -14.57
C ASP A 79 11.63 -9.16 -13.92
N ALA A 80 12.14 -9.31 -12.70
CA ALA A 80 12.82 -8.24 -11.99
C ALA A 80 14.35 -8.39 -12.02
N ALA A 81 14.88 -9.40 -12.73
CA ALA A 81 16.32 -9.64 -12.82
C ALA A 81 17.01 -8.46 -13.52
N GLY A 82 17.99 -7.88 -12.86
CA GLY A 82 18.73 -6.71 -13.37
C GLY A 82 17.96 -5.38 -13.39
N LEU A 83 16.68 -5.38 -13.02
CA LEU A 83 15.89 -4.16 -12.92
C LEU A 83 16.39 -3.28 -11.78
N ARG A 84 16.57 -1.99 -12.07
CA ARG A 84 17.01 -1.00 -11.07
C ARG A 84 15.86 -0.08 -10.69
N SER A 85 15.77 0.21 -9.39
CA SER A 85 14.96 1.30 -8.86
C SER A 85 15.64 2.64 -9.14
N HIS A 86 15.01 3.76 -8.82
CA HIS A 86 15.67 5.07 -8.90
C HIS A 86 16.36 5.46 -7.59
N ALA A 87 16.15 4.69 -6.53
CA ALA A 87 16.80 4.91 -5.23
C ALA A 87 18.28 4.50 -5.23
N VAL A 88 19.05 5.13 -4.35
CA VAL A 88 20.42 4.77 -4.01
C VAL A 88 20.43 4.17 -2.60
N GLU A 89 21.00 2.98 -2.47
CA GLU A 89 21.06 2.29 -1.18
C GLU A 89 21.98 3.04 -0.20
N GLY A 90 21.48 3.32 1.01
CA GLY A 90 22.25 3.99 2.06
C GLY A 90 22.70 5.41 1.77
N ALA A 91 22.10 6.10 0.79
CA ALA A 91 22.45 7.49 0.48
C ALA A 91 22.27 8.42 1.67
N ALA A 92 23.07 9.47 1.78
CA ALA A 92 22.91 10.47 2.84
C ALA A 92 21.54 11.17 2.71
N VAL A 93 20.88 11.42 3.84
CA VAL A 93 19.60 12.16 3.85
C VAL A 93 19.84 13.60 3.39
N ALA A 94 18.93 14.12 2.55
CA ALA A 94 18.96 15.50 2.12
C ALA A 94 18.84 16.47 3.31
N ASP A 95 19.53 17.59 3.27
CA ASP A 95 19.65 18.58 4.36
C ASP A 95 18.84 19.87 4.15
N GLU A 96 18.12 19.99 3.03
CA GLU A 96 17.29 21.17 2.71
C GLU A 96 16.16 21.41 3.73
N GLN A 97 15.79 20.39 4.48
CA GLN A 97 14.85 20.50 5.59
C GLN A 97 15.46 19.83 6.84
N SER A 98 15.13 20.33 8.03
CA SER A 98 15.56 19.73 9.30
C SER A 98 15.00 18.32 9.49
N SER A 99 13.74 18.10 9.06
CA SER A 99 13.06 16.81 9.12
C SER A 99 11.95 16.74 8.06
N TYR A 100 11.55 15.51 7.71
CA TYR A 100 10.59 15.22 6.66
C TYR A 100 9.35 14.52 7.20
N PRO A 101 8.14 14.82 6.69
CA PRO A 101 6.93 14.07 7.04
C PRO A 101 7.09 12.59 6.71
N VAL A 102 6.46 11.75 7.53
CA VAL A 102 6.58 10.29 7.41
C VAL A 102 5.26 9.66 6.98
N LEU A 103 5.33 8.76 6.02
CA LEU A 103 4.20 8.00 5.51
C LEU A 103 4.45 6.51 5.71
N VAL A 104 3.65 5.85 6.54
CA VAL A 104 3.72 4.39 6.72
C VAL A 104 2.82 3.72 5.70
N GLN A 105 3.41 2.83 4.90
CA GLN A 105 2.74 2.14 3.81
C GLN A 105 2.51 0.67 4.19
N SER A 106 1.27 0.18 4.02
CA SER A 106 0.90 -1.21 4.22
C SER A 106 0.45 -1.85 2.91
N GLN A 107 0.81 -3.13 2.73
CA GLN A 107 0.48 -3.88 1.54
C GLN A 107 -0.18 -5.23 1.90
N SER A 108 -0.96 -5.78 0.97
CA SER A 108 -1.60 -7.07 1.13
C SER A 108 -0.95 -8.13 0.26
N GLY A 109 -0.47 -9.20 0.88
CA GLY A 109 0.04 -10.37 0.18
C GLY A 109 1.33 -10.19 -0.61
N PHE A 110 1.74 -8.95 -0.86
CA PHE A 110 2.92 -8.60 -1.65
C PHE A 110 3.95 -7.83 -0.81
N PRO A 111 5.25 -7.95 -1.12
CA PRO A 111 6.27 -7.10 -0.51
C PRO A 111 6.01 -5.61 -0.79
N PRO A 112 6.34 -4.70 0.14
CA PRO A 112 6.19 -3.25 -0.07
C PRO A 112 7.02 -2.74 -1.25
N LEU A 113 8.04 -3.47 -1.67
CA LEU A 113 8.81 -3.20 -2.89
C LEU A 113 7.96 -3.14 -4.17
N LEU A 114 6.77 -3.78 -4.20
CA LEU A 114 5.85 -3.68 -5.34
C LEU A 114 5.01 -2.39 -5.38
N LEU A 115 5.31 -1.44 -4.49
CA LEU A 115 4.86 -0.05 -4.53
C LEU A 115 6.07 0.92 -4.53
N ALA A 116 7.25 0.44 -4.92
CA ALA A 116 8.47 1.24 -4.91
C ALA A 116 8.36 2.48 -5.81
N ALA A 117 7.73 2.38 -6.97
CA ALA A 117 7.54 3.53 -7.87
C ALA A 117 6.73 4.67 -7.21
N ILE A 118 5.70 4.35 -6.42
CA ILE A 118 4.94 5.34 -5.64
C ILE A 118 5.79 5.86 -4.48
N ALA A 119 6.48 4.97 -3.76
CA ALA A 119 7.33 5.36 -2.63
C ALA A 119 8.48 6.30 -3.06
N GLU A 120 9.12 6.02 -4.19
CA GLU A 120 10.16 6.84 -4.77
C GLU A 120 9.64 8.21 -5.22
N GLU A 121 8.46 8.27 -5.83
CA GLU A 121 7.83 9.54 -6.19
C GLU A 121 7.57 10.40 -4.95
N LEU A 122 6.91 9.83 -3.91
CA LEU A 122 6.63 10.53 -2.66
C LEU A 122 7.92 11.00 -1.97
N ALA A 123 8.96 10.15 -1.96
CA ALA A 123 10.26 10.49 -1.38
C ALA A 123 10.95 11.63 -2.14
N SER A 124 10.89 11.62 -3.47
CA SER A 124 11.46 12.69 -4.30
C SER A 124 10.79 14.06 -4.05
N HIS A 125 9.55 14.04 -3.57
CA HIS A 125 8.77 15.22 -3.17
C HIS A 125 8.89 15.59 -1.69
N GLY A 126 9.81 14.97 -0.95
CA GLY A 126 10.13 15.37 0.42
C GLY A 126 9.36 14.62 1.50
N HIS A 127 8.99 13.38 1.29
CA HIS A 127 8.43 12.48 2.31
C HIS A 127 9.41 11.36 2.65
N VAL A 128 9.37 10.86 3.88
CA VAL A 128 9.94 9.56 4.21
C VAL A 128 8.83 8.52 4.12
N VAL A 129 8.99 7.51 3.27
CA VAL A 129 8.00 6.43 3.08
C VAL A 129 8.52 5.16 3.70
N VAL A 130 7.76 4.57 4.61
CA VAL A 130 8.12 3.36 5.37
C VAL A 130 7.19 2.23 4.97
N GLY A 131 7.64 1.37 4.08
CA GLY A 131 6.89 0.21 3.59
C GLY A 131 7.05 -1.00 4.50
N VAL A 132 5.94 -1.49 5.05
CA VAL A 132 5.94 -2.59 6.02
C VAL A 132 5.75 -3.92 5.31
N ASN A 133 6.72 -4.83 5.45
CA ASN A 133 6.58 -6.21 5.04
C ASN A 133 6.06 -7.03 6.23
N HIS A 134 4.81 -7.45 6.14
CA HIS A 134 4.11 -8.20 7.18
C HIS A 134 4.54 -9.67 7.14
N THR A 135 5.46 -10.07 7.99
CA THR A 135 6.01 -11.44 8.04
C THR A 135 4.89 -12.47 8.16
N TYR A 136 4.99 -13.57 7.44
CA TYR A 136 3.96 -14.61 7.25
C TYR A 136 2.69 -14.22 6.47
N GLU A 137 2.43 -12.92 6.26
CA GLU A 137 1.25 -12.44 5.52
C GLU A 137 1.61 -11.87 4.15
N THR A 138 2.89 -11.75 3.85
CA THR A 138 3.46 -11.38 2.56
C THR A 138 3.98 -12.65 1.87
N ALA A 139 3.92 -12.72 0.54
CA ALA A 139 4.34 -13.87 -0.25
C ALA A 139 5.70 -14.42 0.19
N VAL A 140 6.62 -13.54 0.53
CA VAL A 140 7.92 -13.87 1.12
C VAL A 140 8.40 -12.73 2.01
N THR A 141 9.05 -13.06 3.12
CA THR A 141 9.88 -12.16 3.93
C THR A 141 11.29 -12.69 3.94
N VAL A 142 12.26 -11.84 3.67
CA VAL A 142 13.68 -12.19 3.71
C VAL A 142 14.37 -11.32 4.74
N PHE A 143 15.01 -11.95 5.71
CA PHE A 143 15.76 -11.30 6.78
C PHE A 143 17.25 -11.17 6.43
N ALA A 144 17.94 -10.23 7.06
CA ALA A 144 19.36 -9.99 6.83
C ALA A 144 20.26 -11.18 7.25
N ASP A 145 19.78 -12.00 8.18
CA ASP A 145 20.45 -13.25 8.57
C ASP A 145 20.30 -14.38 7.54
N GLY A 146 19.60 -14.15 6.43
CA GLY A 146 19.35 -15.10 5.36
C GLY A 146 18.10 -15.96 5.58
N ARG A 147 17.34 -15.81 6.67
CA ARG A 147 16.06 -16.51 6.84
C ARG A 147 15.07 -16.05 5.76
N VAL A 148 14.43 -17.03 5.13
CA VAL A 148 13.36 -16.81 4.15
C VAL A 148 12.07 -17.38 4.73
N VAL A 149 11.09 -16.51 4.96
CA VAL A 149 9.81 -16.87 5.56
C VAL A 149 8.71 -16.69 4.51
N PRO A 150 8.11 -17.78 4.03
CA PRO A 150 6.98 -17.72 3.10
C PRO A 150 5.69 -17.30 3.81
N MET A 151 4.70 -16.89 3.03
CA MET A 151 3.34 -16.67 3.53
C MET A 151 2.80 -17.95 4.19
N SER A 152 2.23 -17.83 5.37
CA SER A 152 1.67 -18.98 6.08
C SER A 152 0.33 -19.41 5.46
N PRO A 153 0.01 -20.72 5.47
CA PRO A 153 -1.31 -21.19 5.02
C PRO A 153 -2.47 -20.55 5.79
N ALA A 154 -2.28 -20.26 7.08
CA ALA A 154 -3.28 -19.58 7.91
C ALA A 154 -3.50 -18.12 7.48
N ALA A 155 -2.43 -17.39 7.09
CA ALA A 155 -2.55 -16.05 6.53
C ALA A 155 -3.26 -16.09 5.17
N VAL A 156 -2.93 -17.04 4.30
CA VAL A 156 -3.65 -17.24 3.03
C VAL A 156 -5.14 -17.47 3.27
N ALA A 157 -5.48 -18.36 4.21
CA ALA A 157 -6.87 -18.62 4.58
C ALA A 157 -7.56 -17.34 5.09
N GLY A 158 -6.89 -16.54 5.91
CA GLY A 158 -7.41 -15.24 6.39
C GLY A 158 -7.66 -14.26 5.26
N LEU A 159 -6.74 -14.11 4.31
CA LEU A 159 -6.90 -13.24 3.13
C LEU A 159 -8.06 -13.68 2.24
N LEU A 160 -8.27 -14.99 2.09
CA LEU A 160 -9.39 -15.54 1.32
C LEU A 160 -10.71 -15.55 2.11
N GLY A 161 -10.70 -15.14 3.39
CA GLY A 161 -11.86 -15.19 4.27
C GLY A 161 -12.15 -16.61 4.79
N GLY A 162 -11.12 -17.42 5.00
CA GLY A 162 -11.24 -18.79 5.47
C GLY A 162 -11.79 -19.75 4.42
N SER A 163 -12.65 -20.68 4.86
CA SER A 163 -13.37 -21.55 3.92
C SER A 163 -14.37 -20.71 3.12
N GLN A 164 -14.21 -20.67 1.81
CA GLN A 164 -15.17 -19.99 0.91
C GLN A 164 -16.59 -20.61 0.97
N THR A 165 -16.75 -21.71 1.69
CA THR A 165 -18.02 -22.41 1.90
C THR A 165 -18.61 -22.18 3.30
N GLY A 166 -17.90 -21.44 4.19
CA GLY A 166 -18.37 -21.10 5.53
C GLY A 166 -19.38 -19.94 5.54
N PRO A 167 -20.03 -19.70 6.70
CA PRO A 167 -20.90 -18.55 6.88
C PRO A 167 -20.18 -17.23 6.59
N TYR A 168 -20.85 -16.31 5.91
CA TYR A 168 -20.28 -15.02 5.51
C TYR A 168 -19.72 -14.22 6.70
N GLN A 169 -20.40 -14.28 7.87
CA GLN A 169 -19.96 -13.59 9.08
C GLN A 169 -18.58 -14.06 9.56
N GLU A 170 -18.28 -15.35 9.41
CA GLU A 170 -16.96 -15.90 9.76
C GLU A 170 -15.88 -15.42 8.78
N GLN A 171 -16.17 -15.42 7.48
CA GLN A 171 -15.27 -14.90 6.46
C GLN A 171 -14.97 -13.41 6.68
N PHE A 172 -16.01 -12.62 7.00
CA PHE A 172 -15.88 -11.22 7.33
C PHE A 172 -14.99 -11.00 8.56
N ALA A 173 -15.23 -11.74 9.64
CA ALA A 173 -14.46 -11.65 10.88
C ALA A 173 -12.97 -12.00 10.67
N GLN A 174 -12.70 -13.01 9.84
CA GLN A 174 -11.33 -13.42 9.52
C GLN A 174 -10.58 -12.33 8.72
N ARG A 175 -11.23 -11.73 7.71
CA ARG A 175 -10.65 -10.61 6.95
C ARG A 175 -10.43 -9.39 7.86
N ALA A 176 -11.36 -9.08 8.74
CA ALA A 176 -11.20 -8.01 9.72
C ALA A 176 -10.01 -8.28 10.65
N ALA A 177 -9.86 -9.51 11.16
CA ALA A 177 -8.76 -9.89 12.03
C ALA A 177 -7.39 -9.74 11.34
N VAL A 178 -7.26 -10.09 10.05
CA VAL A 178 -6.04 -9.85 9.26
C VAL A 178 -5.73 -8.35 9.19
N CYS A 179 -6.75 -7.51 8.90
CA CYS A 179 -6.55 -6.06 8.83
C CYS A 179 -6.19 -5.46 10.20
N ASP A 180 -6.81 -5.91 11.28
CA ASP A 180 -6.51 -5.45 12.65
C ASP A 180 -5.08 -5.86 13.06
N TYR A 181 -4.62 -7.06 12.67
CA TYR A 181 -3.25 -7.51 12.94
C TYR A 181 -2.22 -6.66 12.19
N LYS A 182 -2.48 -6.34 10.91
CA LYS A 182 -1.67 -5.40 10.14
C LYS A 182 -1.70 -3.98 10.73
N ALA A 183 -2.86 -3.51 11.21
CA ALA A 183 -2.96 -2.21 11.85
C ALA A 183 -2.10 -2.13 13.14
N ALA A 184 -2.03 -3.24 13.89
CA ALA A 184 -1.13 -3.35 15.03
C ALA A 184 0.35 -3.35 14.63
N ASP A 185 0.70 -3.92 13.46
CA ASP A 185 2.06 -3.82 12.91
C ASP A 185 2.42 -2.35 12.60
N LEU A 186 1.49 -1.58 12.02
CA LEU A 186 1.73 -0.16 11.73
C LEU A 186 1.92 0.66 13.02
N ALA A 187 1.19 0.33 14.09
CA ALA A 187 1.38 0.95 15.40
C ALA A 187 2.77 0.64 15.97
N SER A 188 3.20 -0.62 15.91
CA SER A 188 4.54 -1.03 16.33
C SER A 188 5.64 -0.35 15.50
N VAL A 189 5.44 -0.22 14.18
CA VAL A 189 6.35 0.54 13.30
C VAL A 189 6.43 2.01 13.73
N ALA A 190 5.32 2.64 14.10
CA ALA A 190 5.32 4.01 14.61
C ALA A 190 6.11 4.14 15.93
N ASP A 191 6.05 3.14 16.83
CA ASP A 191 6.86 3.10 18.06
C ASP A 191 8.37 2.99 17.73
N GLN A 192 8.73 2.17 16.76
CA GLN A 192 10.12 2.03 16.31
C GLN A 192 10.63 3.30 15.61
N LEU A 193 9.78 4.00 14.87
CA LEU A 193 10.10 5.28 14.25
C LEU A 193 10.38 6.37 15.30
N GLU A 194 9.67 6.38 16.44
CA GLU A 194 9.98 7.29 17.55
C GLU A 194 11.38 7.01 18.14
N GLN A 195 11.73 5.73 18.30
CA GLN A 195 13.05 5.34 18.77
C GLN A 195 14.14 5.74 17.76
N LEU A 196 13.93 5.46 16.47
CA LEU A 196 14.85 5.82 15.38
C LEU A 196 15.04 7.34 15.31
N ALA A 197 13.97 8.13 15.39
CA ALA A 197 14.02 9.58 15.34
C ALA A 197 14.82 10.18 16.51
N SER A 198 14.80 9.54 17.67
CA SER A 198 15.53 10.00 18.86
C SER A 198 17.01 9.63 18.86
N ASN A 199 17.46 8.71 18.02
CA ASN A 199 18.83 8.23 17.96
C ASN A 199 19.63 8.96 16.85
N ALA A 200 20.34 10.03 17.22
CA ALA A 200 21.12 10.82 16.27
C ALA A 200 22.31 10.05 15.62
N ALA A 201 22.63 8.85 16.09
CA ALA A 201 23.67 8.01 15.48
C ALA A 201 23.15 7.23 14.26
N GLU A 202 21.84 7.11 14.13
CA GLU A 202 21.22 6.44 12.99
C GLU A 202 21.11 7.38 11.78
N PRO A 203 21.17 6.85 10.54
CA PRO A 203 21.14 7.68 9.32
C PRO A 203 19.91 8.56 9.19
N LEU A 204 18.75 8.13 9.72
CA LEU A 204 17.49 8.86 9.73
C LEU A 204 17.18 9.55 11.07
N GLY A 205 18.11 9.44 12.05
CA GLY A 205 17.99 10.05 13.37
C GLY A 205 17.85 11.57 13.28
N GLY A 206 16.85 12.13 13.97
CA GLY A 206 16.55 13.56 13.91
C GLY A 206 15.97 14.06 12.58
N ARG A 207 15.77 13.18 11.58
CA ARG A 207 15.30 13.56 10.24
C ARG A 207 13.82 13.23 9.99
N LEU A 208 13.16 12.58 10.94
CA LEU A 208 11.75 12.17 10.86
C LEU A 208 10.87 13.19 11.59
N ASP A 209 9.90 13.77 10.91
CA ASP A 209 8.88 14.60 11.53
C ASP A 209 7.63 13.78 11.85
N LEU A 210 7.61 13.20 13.02
CA LEU A 210 6.51 12.35 13.49
C LEU A 210 5.25 13.15 13.91
N ASN A 211 5.32 14.50 13.97
CA ASN A 211 4.14 15.34 14.09
C ASN A 211 3.36 15.42 12.76
N ARG A 212 4.02 15.07 11.65
CA ARG A 212 3.46 14.96 10.31
C ARG A 212 3.49 13.51 9.84
N LEU A 213 2.91 12.61 10.64
CA LEU A 213 2.82 11.18 10.38
C LEU A 213 1.50 10.84 9.70
N GLY A 214 1.55 10.16 8.58
CA GLY A 214 0.40 9.66 7.84
C GLY A 214 0.54 8.19 7.46
N GLY A 215 -0.50 7.63 6.85
CA GLY A 215 -0.47 6.27 6.38
C GLY A 215 -1.21 6.07 5.07
N PHE A 216 -0.78 5.08 4.30
CA PHE A 216 -1.54 4.63 3.14
C PHE A 216 -1.33 3.14 2.89
N GLY A 217 -2.19 2.56 2.09
CA GLY A 217 -2.02 1.16 1.74
C GLY A 217 -2.96 0.71 0.64
N HIS A 218 -2.64 -0.46 0.08
CA HIS A 218 -3.43 -1.07 -0.97
C HIS A 218 -4.19 -2.29 -0.46
N SER A 219 -5.45 -2.44 -0.86
CA SER A 219 -6.27 -3.61 -0.52
C SER A 219 -6.45 -3.76 1.01
N PHE A 220 -6.15 -4.92 1.60
CA PHE A 220 -6.11 -5.14 3.05
C PHE A 220 -5.19 -4.14 3.76
N GLY A 221 -4.07 -3.74 3.11
CA GLY A 221 -3.18 -2.71 3.63
C GLY A 221 -3.84 -1.34 3.71
N GLY A 222 -4.73 -1.01 2.78
CA GLY A 222 -5.53 0.22 2.81
C GLY A 222 -6.50 0.24 3.99
N ASN A 223 -7.22 -0.87 4.22
CA ASN A 223 -8.06 -1.03 5.41
C ASN A 223 -7.23 -0.92 6.70
N ALA A 224 -6.06 -1.61 6.77
CA ALA A 224 -5.17 -1.57 7.92
C ALA A 224 -4.65 -0.15 8.19
N ALA A 225 -4.27 0.62 7.17
CA ALA A 225 -3.82 2.00 7.33
C ALA A 225 -4.91 2.92 7.90
N LEU A 226 -6.15 2.79 7.41
CA LEU A 226 -7.29 3.55 7.97
C LEU A 226 -7.61 3.12 9.41
N GLN A 227 -7.59 1.81 9.69
CA GLN A 227 -7.86 1.28 11.03
C GLN A 227 -6.77 1.70 12.03
N TRP A 228 -5.51 1.63 11.65
CA TRP A 228 -4.41 2.15 12.45
C TRP A 228 -4.60 3.65 12.72
N CYS A 229 -4.85 4.45 11.67
CA CYS A 229 -5.02 5.89 11.81
C CYS A 229 -6.23 6.25 12.70
N ARG A 230 -7.27 5.42 12.74
CA ARG A 230 -8.38 5.55 13.68
C ARG A 230 -7.94 5.32 15.13
N ASN A 231 -7.12 4.31 15.38
CA ASN A 231 -6.74 3.87 16.72
C ASN A 231 -5.57 4.66 17.30
N ASP A 232 -4.68 5.17 16.45
CA ASP A 232 -3.45 5.86 16.84
C ASP A 232 -3.50 7.35 16.48
N ARG A 233 -3.44 8.19 17.51
CA ARG A 233 -3.51 9.65 17.35
C ARG A 233 -2.28 10.27 16.69
N ARG A 234 -1.19 9.54 16.59
CA ARG A 234 0.02 9.98 15.86
C ARG A 234 -0.25 10.05 14.36
N CYS A 235 -1.05 9.14 13.81
CA CYS A 235 -1.46 9.22 12.41
C CYS A 235 -2.45 10.37 12.22
N ARG A 236 -2.11 11.32 11.36
CA ARG A 236 -2.83 12.57 11.13
C ARG A 236 -3.74 12.53 9.90
N ALA A 237 -3.38 11.72 8.91
CA ALA A 237 -4.13 11.56 7.66
C ALA A 237 -3.86 10.17 7.07
N ALA A 238 -4.84 9.55 6.41
CA ALA A 238 -4.64 8.24 5.81
C ALA A 238 -5.30 8.10 4.44
N ALA A 239 -4.70 7.29 3.56
CA ALA A 239 -5.22 6.97 2.24
C ALA A 239 -5.43 5.47 2.04
N ASN A 240 -6.55 5.11 1.43
CA ASN A 240 -6.93 3.77 1.04
C ASN A 240 -6.88 3.64 -0.49
N LEU A 241 -6.02 2.77 -1.00
CA LEU A 241 -5.95 2.40 -2.41
C LEU A 241 -6.72 1.09 -2.61
N ASP A 242 -7.96 1.22 -3.01
CA ASP A 242 -8.86 0.12 -3.43
C ASP A 242 -9.09 -0.99 -2.38
N GLY A 243 -9.01 -0.68 -1.09
CA GLY A 243 -9.31 -1.62 -0.02
C GLY A 243 -10.78 -1.60 0.38
N ALA A 244 -11.41 -2.78 0.45
CA ALA A 244 -12.68 -2.94 1.15
C ALA A 244 -12.45 -2.85 2.67
N LEU A 245 -13.45 -2.36 3.42
CA LEU A 245 -13.27 -1.96 4.82
C LEU A 245 -14.03 -2.90 5.75
N TRP A 246 -13.36 -3.96 6.20
CA TRP A 246 -13.94 -4.99 7.08
C TRP A 246 -13.81 -4.67 8.57
N THR A 247 -12.87 -3.80 8.96
CA THR A 247 -12.64 -3.43 10.37
C THR A 247 -13.62 -2.39 10.87
N GLU A 248 -13.46 -1.95 12.10
CA GLU A 248 -14.34 -0.95 12.72
C GLU A 248 -14.39 0.34 11.93
N VAL A 249 -13.29 0.76 11.29
CA VAL A 249 -13.26 1.98 10.48
C VAL A 249 -14.30 1.98 9.36
N GLY A 250 -14.63 0.83 8.76
CA GLY A 250 -15.69 0.71 7.75
C GLY A 250 -17.09 0.94 8.29
N ARG A 251 -17.31 0.72 9.59
CA ARG A 251 -18.63 0.88 10.24
C ARG A 251 -18.86 2.26 10.84
N VAL A 252 -17.81 2.89 11.37
CA VAL A 252 -17.92 4.14 12.15
C VAL A 252 -17.13 5.30 11.55
N GLY A 253 -16.30 5.02 10.54
CA GLY A 253 -15.48 6.04 9.88
C GLY A 253 -14.20 6.41 10.65
N LEU A 254 -13.56 7.46 10.16
CA LEU A 254 -12.32 8.02 10.67
C LEU A 254 -12.49 9.53 10.88
N ASP A 255 -12.26 10.00 12.11
CA ASP A 255 -12.35 11.42 12.47
C ASP A 255 -11.04 12.18 12.13
N ARG A 256 -10.56 12.01 10.89
CA ARG A 256 -9.36 12.65 10.34
C ARG A 256 -9.46 12.76 8.82
N PRO A 257 -8.57 13.53 8.18
CA PRO A 257 -8.48 13.52 6.72
C PRO A 257 -8.28 12.12 6.16
N VAL A 258 -9.10 11.76 5.17
CA VAL A 258 -9.02 10.46 4.50
C VAL A 258 -9.23 10.61 3.00
N LEU A 259 -8.38 9.90 2.25
CA LEU A 259 -8.50 9.75 0.80
C LEU A 259 -8.78 8.28 0.46
N GLN A 260 -9.76 8.03 -0.38
CA GLN A 260 -10.00 6.74 -1.01
C GLN A 260 -9.80 6.88 -2.52
N VAL A 261 -8.89 6.10 -3.09
CA VAL A 261 -8.70 5.99 -4.54
C VAL A 261 -9.13 4.58 -4.93
N LEU A 262 -10.22 4.48 -5.67
CA LEU A 262 -10.89 3.22 -5.98
C LEU A 262 -10.72 2.86 -7.46
N ALA A 263 -10.52 1.57 -7.74
CA ALA A 263 -10.62 1.00 -9.09
C ALA A 263 -12.07 0.93 -9.58
N GLU A 264 -12.27 0.60 -10.85
CA GLU A 264 -13.56 0.16 -11.33
C GLU A 264 -13.81 -1.29 -10.91
N HIS A 265 -15.00 -1.53 -10.37
CA HIS A 265 -15.46 -2.85 -9.95
C HIS A 265 -16.75 -3.22 -10.69
N PRO A 266 -16.70 -3.49 -12.01
CA PRO A 266 -17.91 -3.79 -12.79
C PRO A 266 -18.68 -5.00 -12.26
N GLN A 267 -17.99 -5.95 -11.60
CA GLN A 267 -18.63 -7.07 -10.92
C GLN A 267 -19.56 -6.62 -9.78
N LEU A 268 -19.25 -5.53 -9.09
CA LEU A 268 -20.11 -5.00 -8.01
C LEU A 268 -21.41 -4.33 -8.54
N ALA A 269 -21.55 -4.13 -9.86
CA ALA A 269 -22.80 -3.70 -10.46
C ALA A 269 -23.81 -4.86 -10.56
N LEU A 270 -23.34 -6.12 -10.55
CA LEU A 270 -24.21 -7.29 -10.62
C LEU A 270 -25.00 -7.48 -9.32
N SER A 271 -26.22 -8.03 -9.44
CA SER A 271 -26.91 -8.63 -8.29
C SER A 271 -26.26 -9.97 -7.91
N GLY A 272 -26.48 -10.44 -6.69
CA GLY A 272 -25.98 -11.75 -6.29
C GLY A 272 -26.44 -12.89 -7.18
N ALA A 273 -27.69 -12.85 -7.68
CA ALA A 273 -28.21 -13.84 -8.62
C ALA A 273 -27.46 -13.82 -9.98
N GLU A 274 -27.11 -12.63 -10.48
CA GLU A 274 -26.32 -12.47 -11.71
C GLU A 274 -24.87 -12.91 -11.50
N ALA A 275 -24.28 -12.60 -10.35
CA ALA A 275 -22.91 -13.02 -9.98
C ALA A 275 -22.80 -14.56 -9.89
N VAL A 276 -23.80 -15.23 -9.30
CA VAL A 276 -23.86 -16.71 -9.27
C VAL A 276 -24.01 -17.27 -10.68
N LYS A 277 -24.88 -16.71 -11.50
CA LYS A 277 -25.06 -17.13 -12.91
C LYS A 277 -23.77 -16.96 -13.73
N ALA A 278 -22.99 -15.92 -13.44
CA ALA A 278 -21.71 -15.65 -14.09
C ALA A 278 -20.55 -16.50 -13.51
N GLY A 279 -20.78 -17.33 -12.49
CA GLY A 279 -19.75 -18.13 -11.83
C GLY A 279 -18.80 -17.33 -10.94
N MET A 280 -19.17 -16.09 -10.60
CA MET A 280 -18.36 -15.19 -9.76
C MET A 280 -18.65 -15.38 -8.27
N ALA A 281 -19.77 -15.96 -7.92
CA ALA A 281 -20.18 -16.26 -6.55
C ALA A 281 -20.85 -17.63 -6.47
N THR A 282 -20.83 -18.23 -5.28
CA THR A 282 -21.55 -19.49 -4.99
C THR A 282 -22.83 -19.25 -4.21
N ASP A 283 -22.96 -18.10 -3.55
CA ASP A 283 -24.11 -17.68 -2.75
C ASP A 283 -24.48 -16.23 -3.09
N ALA A 284 -25.71 -16.04 -3.59
CA ALA A 284 -26.21 -14.73 -4.01
C ALA A 284 -26.39 -13.77 -2.82
N ALA A 285 -26.89 -14.25 -1.68
CA ALA A 285 -27.13 -13.42 -0.50
C ALA A 285 -25.82 -12.99 0.16
N ALA A 286 -24.85 -13.89 0.22
CA ALA A 286 -23.50 -13.57 0.71
C ALA A 286 -22.83 -12.50 -0.16
N TYR A 287 -22.93 -12.62 -1.49
CA TYR A 287 -22.41 -11.64 -2.45
C TYR A 287 -23.06 -10.25 -2.27
N ASP A 288 -24.39 -10.19 -2.20
CA ASP A 288 -25.10 -8.92 -2.01
C ASP A 288 -24.77 -8.29 -0.64
N THR A 289 -24.55 -9.10 0.39
CA THR A 289 -24.12 -8.65 1.71
C THR A 289 -22.71 -8.06 1.66
N GLU A 290 -21.75 -8.76 1.04
CA GLU A 290 -20.37 -8.27 0.89
C GLU A 290 -20.32 -6.96 0.11
N LYS A 291 -21.07 -6.88 -0.98
CA LYS A 291 -21.22 -5.67 -1.77
C LYS A 291 -21.77 -4.50 -0.95
N ALA A 292 -22.83 -4.74 -0.18
CA ALA A 292 -23.45 -3.73 0.67
C ALA A 292 -22.48 -3.21 1.75
N ILE A 293 -21.69 -4.10 2.35
CA ILE A 293 -20.66 -3.74 3.34
C ILE A 293 -19.54 -2.94 2.68
N THR A 294 -19.06 -3.35 1.50
CA THR A 294 -18.01 -2.65 0.76
C THR A 294 -18.41 -1.22 0.43
N PHE A 295 -19.55 -1.03 -0.24
CA PHE A 295 -20.07 0.32 -0.55
C PHE A 295 -20.43 1.11 0.71
N GLY A 296 -21.01 0.46 1.71
CA GLY A 296 -21.33 1.08 3.00
C GLY A 296 -20.09 1.60 3.71
N GLY A 297 -19.03 0.82 3.73
CA GLY A 297 -17.75 1.19 4.32
C GLY A 297 -17.12 2.39 3.63
N TRP A 298 -17.04 2.38 2.31
CA TRP A 298 -16.49 3.51 1.54
C TRP A 298 -17.29 4.81 1.77
N ARG A 299 -18.63 4.74 1.77
CA ARG A 299 -19.50 5.90 2.07
C ARG A 299 -19.32 6.39 3.50
N THR A 300 -19.26 5.49 4.47
CA THR A 300 -19.07 5.85 5.88
C THR A 300 -17.77 6.62 6.07
N VAL A 301 -16.67 6.10 5.53
CA VAL A 301 -15.35 6.76 5.64
C VAL A 301 -15.34 8.10 4.91
N GLN A 302 -15.98 8.22 3.75
CA GLN A 302 -16.10 9.50 3.06
C GLN A 302 -16.89 10.54 3.89
N GLN A 303 -18.01 10.13 4.48
CA GLN A 303 -18.90 11.03 5.22
C GLN A 303 -18.35 11.43 6.59
N GLN A 304 -17.61 10.53 7.25
CA GLN A 304 -17.05 10.77 8.58
C GLN A 304 -15.64 11.35 8.55
N GLY A 305 -14.93 11.27 7.42
CA GLY A 305 -13.61 11.88 7.23
C GLY A 305 -13.64 13.39 7.45
N ARG A 306 -12.55 13.94 7.98
CA ARG A 306 -12.43 15.36 8.30
C ARG A 306 -11.23 16.02 7.61
N PRO A 307 -11.31 16.27 6.28
CA PRO A 307 -12.32 15.86 5.30
C PRO A 307 -12.17 14.45 4.77
N GLY A 308 -13.24 13.92 4.13
CA GLY A 308 -13.25 12.64 3.42
C GLY A 308 -13.35 12.85 1.91
N TYR A 309 -12.38 12.28 1.17
CA TYR A 309 -12.33 12.28 -0.28
C TYR A 309 -12.50 10.85 -0.81
N THR A 310 -13.28 10.67 -1.85
CA THR A 310 -13.37 9.41 -2.59
C THR A 310 -13.31 9.70 -4.08
N VAL A 311 -12.38 9.05 -4.74
CA VAL A 311 -12.12 9.20 -6.18
C VAL A 311 -12.07 7.80 -6.80
N GLN A 312 -12.87 7.57 -7.82
CA GLN A 312 -12.79 6.35 -8.63
C GLN A 312 -12.03 6.64 -9.93
N VAL A 313 -11.14 5.73 -10.32
CA VAL A 313 -10.33 5.83 -11.53
C VAL A 313 -10.89 4.89 -12.60
N LYS A 314 -11.43 5.46 -13.67
CA LYS A 314 -11.96 4.73 -14.82
C LYS A 314 -10.86 3.90 -15.50
N GLY A 315 -11.18 2.68 -15.82
CA GLY A 315 -10.27 1.73 -16.47
C GLY A 315 -9.24 1.09 -15.54
N ALA A 316 -9.19 1.50 -14.26
CA ALA A 316 -8.32 0.87 -13.28
C ALA A 316 -8.92 -0.44 -12.76
N GLY A 317 -8.09 -1.47 -12.59
CA GLY A 317 -8.41 -2.69 -11.86
C GLY A 317 -7.69 -2.73 -10.52
N HIS A 318 -8.00 -3.72 -9.70
CA HIS A 318 -7.46 -3.85 -8.33
C HIS A 318 -5.93 -3.82 -8.26
N LEU A 319 -5.22 -4.46 -9.19
CA LEU A 319 -3.75 -4.49 -9.21
C LEU A 319 -3.10 -3.30 -9.94
N SER A 320 -3.90 -2.36 -10.48
CA SER A 320 -3.37 -1.20 -11.21
C SER A 320 -2.58 -0.24 -10.34
N PHE A 321 -2.69 -0.33 -9.02
CA PHE A 321 -1.96 0.47 -8.05
C PHE A 321 -0.53 -0.02 -7.80
N LEU A 322 -0.24 -1.27 -8.21
CA LEU A 322 1.06 -1.90 -7.98
C LEU A 322 2.00 -1.69 -9.15
N ASP A 323 3.29 -1.80 -8.89
CA ASP A 323 4.33 -1.74 -9.91
C ASP A 323 4.24 -2.87 -10.95
N VAL A 324 3.47 -3.93 -10.66
CA VAL A 324 3.32 -5.11 -11.54
C VAL A 324 2.95 -4.77 -12.98
N GLY A 325 2.16 -3.71 -13.21
CA GLY A 325 1.83 -3.22 -14.54
C GLY A 325 2.97 -2.46 -15.23
N LEU A 326 3.95 -1.99 -14.46
CA LEU A 326 5.11 -1.24 -14.95
C LEU A 326 6.30 -2.16 -15.28
N LEU A 327 6.26 -3.41 -14.81
CA LEU A 327 7.36 -4.35 -14.90
C LEU A 327 7.21 -5.29 -16.10
N PRO A 328 8.32 -5.78 -16.70
CA PRO A 328 8.28 -6.87 -17.65
C PRO A 328 7.66 -8.11 -17.01
N SER A 329 6.68 -8.73 -17.68
CA SER A 329 6.08 -9.98 -17.19
C SER A 329 6.68 -11.19 -17.90
N GLN A 330 6.92 -12.27 -17.14
CA GLN A 330 7.32 -13.57 -17.69
C GLN A 330 6.11 -14.49 -17.81
N GLY A 331 5.62 -14.68 -19.05
CA GLY A 331 4.62 -15.71 -19.34
C GLY A 331 3.19 -15.39 -18.90
N GLU A 332 2.39 -16.44 -18.84
CA GLU A 332 1.00 -16.40 -18.38
C GLU A 332 0.94 -16.73 -16.89
N GLY A 333 0.12 -15.96 -16.13
CA GLY A 333 -0.03 -16.17 -14.69
C GLY A 333 -1.20 -15.41 -14.12
N PRO A 334 -1.57 -15.66 -12.85
CA PRO A 334 -2.73 -15.04 -12.21
C PRO A 334 -2.62 -13.49 -12.18
N VAL A 335 -1.43 -12.95 -11.97
CA VAL A 335 -1.21 -11.48 -11.99
C VAL A 335 -1.50 -10.91 -13.37
N LYS A 336 -1.03 -11.57 -14.45
CA LYS A 336 -1.31 -11.12 -15.82
C LYS A 336 -2.81 -11.20 -16.13
N ALA A 337 -3.49 -12.27 -15.69
CA ALA A 337 -4.93 -12.40 -15.86
C ALA A 337 -5.70 -11.28 -15.12
N MET A 338 -5.27 -10.91 -13.91
CA MET A 338 -5.87 -9.80 -13.16
C MET A 338 -5.58 -8.43 -13.80
N LEU A 339 -4.41 -8.24 -14.42
CA LEU A 339 -4.09 -7.03 -15.17
C LEU A 339 -4.85 -6.95 -16.51
N ALA A 340 -5.21 -8.08 -17.11
CA ALA A 340 -5.91 -8.12 -18.40
C ALA A 340 -7.33 -7.48 -18.37
N VAL A 341 -7.93 -7.34 -17.18
CA VAL A 341 -9.23 -6.64 -17.00
C VAL A 341 -9.08 -5.12 -16.85
N THR A 342 -7.85 -4.62 -16.89
CA THR A 342 -7.50 -3.20 -16.74
C THR A 342 -7.36 -2.57 -18.12
N SER A 343 -7.95 -1.40 -18.34
CA SER A 343 -7.85 -0.66 -19.62
C SER A 343 -7.02 0.62 -19.51
N ILE A 344 -6.73 1.09 -18.31
CA ILE A 344 -5.84 2.25 -18.10
C ILE A 344 -4.38 1.87 -18.34
N GLU A 345 -3.63 2.77 -18.96
CA GLU A 345 -2.19 2.59 -19.16
C GLU A 345 -1.47 2.65 -17.79
N PRO A 346 -0.53 1.70 -17.48
CA PRO A 346 0.07 1.59 -16.15
C PRO A 346 0.80 2.84 -15.67
N ARG A 347 1.56 3.54 -16.53
CA ARG A 347 2.24 4.80 -16.17
C ARG A 347 1.25 5.93 -15.91
N ARG A 348 0.12 5.93 -16.63
CA ARG A 348 -0.99 6.86 -16.39
C ARG A 348 -1.61 6.64 -15.02
N MET A 349 -1.88 5.38 -14.67
CA MET A 349 -2.41 5.02 -13.36
C MET A 349 -1.46 5.38 -12.23
N TRP A 350 -0.16 5.06 -12.39
CA TRP A 350 0.88 5.46 -11.44
C TRP A 350 0.87 6.98 -11.23
N ARG A 351 0.85 7.78 -12.32
CA ARG A 351 0.82 9.25 -12.23
C ARG A 351 -0.40 9.74 -11.47
N ILE A 352 -1.60 9.26 -11.82
CA ILE A 352 -2.84 9.62 -11.14
C ILE A 352 -2.75 9.33 -9.63
N THR A 353 -2.29 8.13 -9.29
CA THR A 353 -2.17 7.71 -7.88
C THR A 353 -1.18 8.59 -7.12
N CYS A 354 -0.01 8.85 -7.70
CA CYS A 354 1.00 9.70 -7.10
C CYS A 354 0.52 11.14 -6.90
N ASP A 355 -0.10 11.74 -7.91
CA ASP A 355 -0.57 13.13 -7.82
C ASP A 355 -1.71 13.29 -6.81
N LEU A 356 -2.61 12.29 -6.69
CA LEU A 356 -3.65 12.28 -5.65
C LEU A 356 -3.04 12.15 -4.24
N LEU A 357 -2.07 11.25 -4.04
CA LEU A 357 -1.39 11.08 -2.76
C LEU A 357 -0.58 12.32 -2.38
N LEU A 358 0.18 12.89 -3.32
CA LEU A 358 0.94 14.12 -3.11
C LEU A 358 0.01 15.30 -2.76
N ALA A 359 -1.07 15.49 -3.52
CA ALA A 359 -2.05 16.53 -3.24
C ALA A 359 -2.67 16.36 -1.83
N PHE A 360 -3.00 15.12 -1.46
CA PHE A 360 -3.61 14.80 -0.17
C PHE A 360 -2.65 15.04 0.99
N PHE A 361 -1.46 14.47 0.95
CA PHE A 361 -0.52 14.61 2.05
C PHE A 361 0.10 16.00 2.17
N ALA A 362 0.32 16.71 1.05
CA ALA A 362 0.74 18.10 1.09
C ALA A 362 -0.30 19.01 1.77
N THR A 363 -1.60 18.73 1.55
CA THR A 363 -2.70 19.48 2.19
C THR A 363 -2.84 19.15 3.68
N HIS A 364 -2.69 17.87 4.07
CA HIS A 364 -3.10 17.43 5.41
C HIS A 364 -1.95 17.09 6.36
N LEU A 365 -0.74 16.95 5.86
CA LEU A 365 0.50 16.84 6.64
C LEU A 365 1.44 18.02 6.43
N GLY A 366 1.28 18.77 5.32
CA GLY A 366 2.01 19.98 5.03
C GLY A 366 1.26 21.24 5.46
N GLU A 367 1.76 22.38 4.97
CA GLU A 367 1.11 23.70 5.13
C GLU A 367 0.43 24.17 3.83
N ALA A 368 0.32 23.28 2.83
CA ALA A 368 -0.26 23.63 1.56
C ALA A 368 -1.78 23.84 1.68
N ALA A 369 -2.31 24.85 0.95
CA ALA A 369 -3.75 24.95 0.77
C ALA A 369 -4.29 23.71 0.06
N THR A 370 -5.60 23.41 0.27
CA THR A 370 -6.24 22.27 -0.39
C THR A 370 -6.02 22.31 -1.90
N GLN A 371 -5.44 21.27 -2.42
CA GLN A 371 -5.07 21.18 -3.84
C GLN A 371 -6.33 21.03 -4.72
N PRO A 372 -6.40 21.71 -5.89
CA PRO A 372 -7.55 21.63 -6.78
C PRO A 372 -7.94 20.19 -7.17
N LEU A 373 -6.96 19.31 -7.31
CA LEU A 373 -7.18 17.88 -7.65
C LEU A 373 -8.03 17.13 -6.63
N LEU A 374 -8.10 17.58 -5.38
CA LEU A 374 -8.96 17.00 -4.33
C LEU A 374 -10.38 17.57 -4.31
N GLN A 375 -10.63 18.66 -5.04
CA GLN A 375 -11.89 19.38 -4.96
C GLN A 375 -12.91 18.97 -6.02
N GLY A 376 -12.50 18.30 -7.08
CA GLY A 376 -13.40 17.88 -8.14
C GLY A 376 -12.71 17.53 -9.46
N PRO A 377 -13.49 17.33 -10.52
CA PRO A 377 -12.99 16.91 -11.82
C PRO A 377 -11.89 17.84 -12.36
N SER A 378 -10.86 17.24 -12.96
CA SER A 378 -9.76 17.93 -13.61
C SER A 378 -9.74 17.59 -15.10
N GLY A 379 -9.48 18.59 -15.95
CA GLY A 379 -9.28 18.37 -17.38
C GLY A 379 -8.04 17.53 -17.70
N ASP A 380 -7.04 17.53 -16.80
CA ASP A 380 -5.83 16.73 -16.93
C ASP A 380 -6.06 15.25 -16.62
N TYR A 381 -7.14 14.94 -15.86
CA TYR A 381 -7.49 13.60 -15.40
C TYR A 381 -8.96 13.27 -15.66
N PRO A 382 -9.35 13.10 -16.94
CA PRO A 382 -10.73 12.79 -17.30
C PRO A 382 -11.19 11.40 -16.84
N GLU A 383 -10.26 10.56 -16.35
CA GLU A 383 -10.53 9.25 -15.78
C GLU A 383 -11.11 9.33 -14.36
N LEU A 384 -11.02 10.49 -13.69
CA LEU A 384 -11.45 10.63 -12.29
C LEU A 384 -12.95 10.91 -12.16
N SER A 385 -13.60 10.12 -11.33
CA SER A 385 -14.98 10.36 -10.85
C SER A 385 -14.94 10.58 -9.35
N PHE A 386 -15.58 11.65 -8.88
CA PHE A 386 -15.57 12.05 -7.47
C PHE A 386 -16.85 11.64 -6.76
N GLY A 387 -16.72 11.18 -5.54
CA GLY A 387 -17.81 10.64 -4.72
C GLY A 387 -17.77 9.12 -4.61
N SER A 388 -18.53 8.59 -3.64
CA SER A 388 -18.63 7.14 -3.44
C SER A 388 -19.42 6.49 -4.57
N PRO A 389 -18.97 5.36 -5.12
CA PRO A 389 -19.71 4.63 -6.15
C PRO A 389 -21.03 4.05 -5.65
#